data_1ec6b61c5c6e08e0fc71e52e387d2caa
#
_entry.id   1ec6b61c5c6e08e0fc71e52e387d2caa
#
_cell.length_a   1.000
_cell.length_b   1.000
_cell.length_c   1.000
_cell.angle_alpha   90.00
_cell.angle_beta   90.00
_cell.angle_gamma   90.00
#
_symmetry.space_group_name_H-M   'P 1'
#
loop_
_entity.id
_entity.type
_entity.pdbx_description
1 polymer ?
#
loop_
_entity_poly.entity_id
_entity_poly.type
_entity_poly.pdbx_seq_one_letter_code
_entity_poly.pdbx_strand_id
1 'polypeptide(L)'
;MKNLLVLSLLSVSFASGQGTAKRQVVAANVGTIQYGIASFYADRFEGLPTSTGEKFSQKKLTAAHNTLPLGTWIRVTNLRNKKTVIVRVNDRLHHLNTRLVDLSREAARRLGYISNGLAKVKVEVLGTKRPENVDEDGALQLDK
;
A
#
# COMPACT_ATOMS: atom_id res chain seq x y z
N MET A 1 9.98 -65.01 -23.64
CA MET A 1 9.92 -63.88 -22.68
C MET A 1 9.94 -62.58 -23.42
N LYS A 2 8.78 -61.92 -23.51
CA LYS A 2 8.66 -60.64 -24.21
C LYS A 2 8.61 -59.54 -23.18
N ASN A 3 9.70 -58.75 -23.08
CA ASN A 3 9.73 -57.56 -22.25
C ASN A 3 8.96 -56.44 -22.97
N LEU A 4 7.82 -56.11 -22.45
CA LEU A 4 7.06 -54.94 -22.90
C LEU A 4 7.59 -53.68 -22.21
N LEU A 5 8.37 -52.87 -22.90
CA LEU A 5 8.78 -51.55 -22.47
C LEU A 5 7.59 -50.61 -22.65
N VAL A 6 6.91 -50.26 -21.54
CA VAL A 6 5.91 -49.19 -21.56
C VAL A 6 6.65 -47.87 -21.49
N LEU A 7 6.74 -47.21 -22.63
CA LEU A 7 7.23 -45.82 -22.70
C LEU A 7 6.11 -44.92 -22.23
N SER A 8 6.20 -44.49 -20.97
CA SER A 8 5.32 -43.45 -20.42
C SER A 8 5.74 -42.10 -21.01
N LEU A 9 4.98 -41.64 -21.96
CA LEU A 9 5.06 -40.26 -22.47
C LEU A 9 4.49 -39.32 -21.39
N LEU A 10 5.37 -38.70 -20.61
CA LEU A 10 5.02 -37.54 -19.82
C LEU A 10 4.77 -36.35 -20.78
N SER A 11 3.52 -36.07 -21.05
CA SER A 11 3.12 -34.83 -21.69
C SER A 11 3.27 -33.69 -20.68
N VAL A 12 4.38 -32.96 -20.77
CA VAL A 12 4.53 -31.69 -20.06
C VAL A 12 3.65 -30.66 -20.80
N SER A 13 2.47 -30.41 -20.28
CA SER A 13 1.65 -29.29 -20.72
C SER A 13 2.30 -27.99 -20.24
N PHE A 14 2.98 -27.30 -21.12
CA PHE A 14 3.32 -25.90 -20.93
C PHE A 14 2.03 -25.09 -21.02
N ALA A 15 1.42 -24.79 -19.88
CA ALA A 15 0.42 -23.76 -19.81
C ALA A 15 1.12 -22.41 -19.96
N SER A 16 1.15 -21.88 -21.17
CA SER A 16 1.51 -20.48 -21.42
C SER A 16 0.38 -19.58 -20.90
N GLY A 17 0.28 -19.47 -19.57
CA GLY A 17 -0.55 -18.49 -18.91
C GLY A 17 0.15 -17.14 -19.00
N GLN A 18 -0.23 -16.29 -19.96
CA GLN A 18 0.05 -14.87 -19.86
C GLN A 18 -0.84 -14.31 -18.74
N GLY A 19 -0.50 -14.65 -17.50
CA GLY A 19 -1.08 -14.06 -16.32
C GLY A 19 -0.50 -12.67 -16.16
N THR A 20 -1.34 -11.65 -16.31
CA THR A 20 -1.04 -10.34 -15.70
C THR A 20 -0.65 -10.62 -14.25
N ALA A 21 0.62 -10.37 -13.92
CA ALA A 21 1.12 -10.61 -12.58
C ALA A 21 0.34 -9.70 -11.61
N LYS A 22 -0.73 -10.24 -11.02
CA LYS A 22 -1.42 -9.58 -9.92
C LYS A 22 -0.42 -9.46 -8.78
N ARG A 23 -0.10 -8.24 -8.36
CA ARG A 23 0.71 -8.05 -7.16
C ARG A 23 0.05 -8.79 -6.02
N GLN A 24 0.75 -9.76 -5.46
CA GLN A 24 0.24 -10.51 -4.33
C GLN A 24 0.24 -9.61 -3.10
N VAL A 25 -0.88 -9.64 -2.37
CA VAL A 25 -0.98 -9.00 -1.07
C VAL A 25 -0.12 -9.79 -0.10
N VAL A 26 0.79 -9.11 0.59
CA VAL A 26 1.63 -9.69 1.64
C VAL A 26 0.99 -9.50 3.01
N ALA A 27 1.35 -10.35 3.99
CA ALA A 27 0.86 -10.20 5.35
C ALA A 27 1.28 -8.85 5.95
N ALA A 28 0.41 -8.28 6.81
CA ALA A 28 0.70 -7.06 7.56
C ALA A 28 1.59 -7.36 8.77
N ASN A 29 2.80 -7.84 8.53
CA ASN A 29 3.76 -8.17 9.58
C ASN A 29 4.26 -6.89 10.25
N VAL A 30 3.92 -6.71 11.51
CA VAL A 30 4.35 -5.56 12.32
C VAL A 30 5.87 -5.43 12.31
N GLY A 31 6.36 -4.21 12.12
CA GLY A 31 7.79 -3.91 12.05
C GLY A 31 8.43 -4.08 10.67
N THR A 32 7.71 -4.60 9.67
CA THR A 32 8.19 -4.63 8.30
C THR A 32 8.43 -3.22 7.79
N ILE A 33 9.58 -3.00 7.18
CA ILE A 33 10.01 -1.70 6.64
C ILE A 33 10.14 -1.79 5.13
N GLN A 34 9.60 -0.79 4.44
CA GLN A 34 9.72 -0.61 3.00
C GLN A 34 10.23 0.80 2.70
N TYR A 35 11.03 0.93 1.65
CA TYR A 35 11.52 2.22 1.15
C TYR A 35 11.03 2.42 -0.28
N GLY A 36 10.65 3.64 -0.61
CA GLY A 36 10.18 3.96 -1.95
C GLY A 36 9.75 5.40 -2.09
N ILE A 37 9.04 5.68 -3.16
CA ILE A 37 8.53 7.01 -3.49
C ILE A 37 7.07 7.11 -3.07
N ALA A 38 6.73 8.21 -2.39
CA ALA A 38 5.37 8.63 -2.14
C ALA A 38 4.97 9.76 -3.08
N SER A 39 3.71 9.73 -3.53
CA SER A 39 3.02 10.90 -4.07
C SER A 39 1.73 11.13 -3.27
N PHE A 40 0.84 11.97 -3.75
CA PHE A 40 -0.47 12.15 -3.15
C PHE A 40 -1.56 12.26 -4.22
N TYR A 41 -2.79 11.99 -3.81
CA TYR A 41 -3.95 11.97 -4.69
C TYR A 41 -4.22 13.34 -5.33
N ALA A 42 -4.59 13.31 -6.60
CA ALA A 42 -5.16 14.48 -7.28
C ALA A 42 -6.56 14.81 -6.72
N ASP A 43 -6.95 16.08 -6.78
CA ASP A 43 -8.23 16.56 -6.23
C ASP A 43 -9.46 15.93 -6.89
N ARG A 44 -9.34 15.48 -8.14
CA ARG A 44 -10.43 14.79 -8.86
C ARG A 44 -10.91 13.50 -8.20
N PHE A 45 -10.13 12.91 -7.29
CA PHE A 45 -10.49 11.69 -6.58
C PHE A 45 -11.36 11.95 -5.35
N GLU A 46 -11.51 13.20 -4.92
CA GLU A 46 -12.36 13.56 -3.77
C GLU A 46 -13.77 13.01 -3.96
N GLY A 47 -14.26 12.28 -2.96
CA GLY A 47 -15.60 11.71 -2.94
C GLY A 47 -15.79 10.42 -3.75
N LEU A 48 -14.78 9.96 -4.49
CA LEU A 48 -14.85 8.70 -5.22
C LEU A 48 -14.61 7.50 -4.27
N PRO A 49 -15.20 6.32 -4.57
CA PRO A 49 -14.97 5.14 -3.76
C PRO A 49 -13.53 4.65 -3.88
N THR A 50 -12.96 4.24 -2.75
CA THR A 50 -11.69 3.53 -2.66
C THR A 50 -11.89 2.01 -2.81
N SER A 51 -10.80 1.25 -2.78
CA SER A 51 -10.86 -0.22 -2.85
C SER A 51 -11.58 -0.86 -1.66
N THR A 52 -11.69 -0.18 -0.51
CA THR A 52 -12.51 -0.63 0.63
C THR A 52 -13.99 -0.28 0.48
N GLY A 53 -14.36 0.53 -0.52
CA GLY A 53 -15.71 1.08 -0.67
C GLY A 53 -15.95 2.39 0.09
N GLU A 54 -15.01 2.83 0.93
CA GLU A 54 -15.06 4.13 1.57
C GLU A 54 -14.96 5.25 0.52
N LYS A 55 -15.61 6.37 0.77
CA LYS A 55 -15.39 7.58 -0.04
C LYS A 55 -14.03 8.18 0.30
N PHE A 56 -13.22 8.42 -0.72
CA PHE A 56 -11.94 9.11 -0.54
C PHE A 56 -12.15 10.55 -0.07
N SER A 57 -11.34 10.98 0.89
CA SER A 57 -11.27 12.37 1.33
C SER A 57 -9.82 12.83 1.49
N GLN A 58 -9.51 13.97 0.88
CA GLN A 58 -8.19 14.62 1.04
C GLN A 58 -7.91 15.07 2.47
N LYS A 59 -8.93 15.17 3.31
CA LYS A 59 -8.82 15.60 4.71
C LYS A 59 -8.50 14.47 5.69
N LYS A 60 -8.70 13.22 5.28
CA LYS A 60 -8.44 12.04 6.12
C LYS A 60 -7.01 11.55 5.94
N LEU A 61 -6.49 10.84 6.92
CA LEU A 61 -5.15 10.26 6.89
C LEU A 61 -5.20 8.82 6.35
N THR A 62 -5.23 8.70 5.03
CA THR A 62 -5.32 7.43 4.31
C THR A 62 -4.28 7.31 3.21
N ALA A 63 -4.09 6.10 2.73
CA ALA A 63 -3.10 5.75 1.73
C ALA A 63 -3.59 4.69 0.75
N ALA A 64 -3.08 4.76 -0.48
CA ALA A 64 -3.10 3.66 -1.43
C ALA A 64 -1.76 2.92 -1.40
N HIS A 65 -1.79 1.59 -1.34
CA HIS A 65 -0.62 0.73 -1.34
C HIS A 65 -0.98 -0.61 -2.00
N ASN A 66 -0.07 -1.18 -2.81
CA ASN A 66 -0.44 -2.34 -3.64
C ASN A 66 -0.21 -3.70 -3.01
N THR A 67 0.63 -3.82 -2.00
CA THR A 67 1.00 -5.12 -1.45
C THR A 67 0.55 -5.36 -0.02
N LEU A 68 0.31 -4.32 0.77
CA LEU A 68 -0.21 -4.47 2.13
C LEU A 68 -1.72 -4.73 2.11
N PRO A 69 -2.25 -5.54 3.05
CA PRO A 69 -3.69 -5.72 3.18
C PRO A 69 -4.43 -4.40 3.37
N LEU A 70 -5.64 -4.28 2.82
CA LEU A 70 -6.52 -3.15 3.13
C LEU A 70 -6.84 -3.16 4.63
N GLY A 71 -6.83 -1.98 5.24
CA GLY A 71 -6.98 -1.83 6.68
C GLY A 71 -5.67 -1.85 7.48
N THR A 72 -4.53 -2.02 6.82
CA THR A 72 -3.21 -1.96 7.48
C THR A 72 -2.89 -0.53 7.87
N TRP A 73 -2.46 -0.34 9.11
CA TRP A 73 -1.90 0.91 9.61
C TRP A 73 -0.40 0.95 9.34
N ILE A 74 0.08 2.07 8.84
CA ILE A 74 1.49 2.29 8.52
C ILE A 74 1.95 3.64 9.06
N ARG A 75 3.22 3.71 9.47
CA ARG A 75 3.92 4.97 9.72
C ARG A 75 4.75 5.30 8.49
N VAL A 76 4.50 6.46 7.92
CA VAL A 76 5.26 6.98 6.78
C VAL A 76 6.20 8.08 7.29
N THR A 77 7.47 7.96 6.95
CA THR A 77 8.50 8.95 7.29
C THR A 77 9.05 9.55 6.02
N ASN A 78 9.02 10.87 5.91
CA ASN A 78 9.73 11.60 4.86
C ASN A 78 11.22 11.61 5.21
N LEU A 79 12.04 10.95 4.38
CA LEU A 79 13.48 10.78 4.67
C LEU A 79 14.26 12.09 4.62
N ARG A 80 13.74 13.11 3.93
CA ARG A 80 14.39 14.41 3.81
C ARG A 80 14.32 15.23 5.10
N ASN A 81 13.15 15.30 5.72
CA ASN A 81 12.90 16.16 6.89
C ASN A 81 12.58 15.39 8.17
N LYS A 82 12.51 14.06 8.11
CA LYS A 82 12.21 13.15 9.25
C LYS A 82 10.80 13.30 9.84
N LYS A 83 9.92 14.06 9.21
CA LYS A 83 8.52 14.13 9.63
C LYS A 83 7.83 12.79 9.39
N THR A 84 6.90 12.45 10.26
CA THR A 84 6.14 11.19 10.20
C THR A 84 4.64 11.44 10.22
N VAL A 85 3.89 10.51 9.65
CA VAL A 85 2.43 10.47 9.74
C VAL A 85 1.99 9.02 9.81
N ILE A 86 0.94 8.75 10.58
CA ILE A 86 0.28 7.44 10.62
C ILE A 86 -0.95 7.51 9.73
N VAL A 87 -1.08 6.55 8.82
CA VAL A 87 -2.19 6.48 7.87
C VAL A 87 -2.70 5.05 7.79
N ARG A 88 -3.95 4.90 7.36
CA ARG A 88 -4.56 3.59 7.10
C ARG A 88 -4.60 3.33 5.60
N VAL A 89 -4.17 2.14 5.19
CA VAL A 89 -4.27 1.70 3.80
C VAL A 89 -5.72 1.33 3.50
N ASN A 90 -6.37 2.08 2.65
CA ASN A 90 -7.76 1.85 2.23
C ASN A 90 -7.95 1.75 0.72
N ASP A 91 -6.85 1.80 -0.04
CA ASP A 91 -6.93 1.82 -1.50
C ASP A 91 -5.72 1.15 -2.16
N ARG A 92 -5.82 0.98 -3.48
CA ARG A 92 -4.79 0.43 -4.34
C ARG A 92 -4.30 1.48 -5.33
N LEU A 93 -3.00 1.48 -5.58
CA LEU A 93 -2.41 2.20 -6.70
C LEU A 93 -2.79 1.51 -8.02
N HIS A 94 -2.83 2.28 -9.10
CA HIS A 94 -2.93 1.67 -10.44
C HIS A 94 -1.81 0.64 -10.62
N HIS A 95 -2.14 -0.50 -11.25
CA HIS A 95 -1.20 -1.64 -11.35
C HIS A 95 0.12 -1.32 -12.08
N LEU A 96 0.13 -0.31 -12.96
CA LEU A 96 1.34 0.16 -13.65
C LEU A 96 2.13 1.19 -12.84
N ASN A 97 1.62 1.61 -11.69
CA ASN A 97 2.30 2.59 -10.85
C ASN A 97 3.45 1.94 -10.09
N THR A 98 4.65 2.49 -10.23
CA THR A 98 5.87 1.98 -9.58
C THR A 98 6.16 2.63 -8.24
N ARG A 99 5.37 3.64 -7.83
CA ARG A 99 5.50 4.25 -6.51
C ARG A 99 5.12 3.26 -5.40
N LEU A 100 5.64 3.50 -4.21
CA LEU A 100 5.34 2.67 -3.04
C LEU A 100 3.95 2.98 -2.48
N VAL A 101 3.62 4.27 -2.37
CA VAL A 101 2.41 4.74 -1.67
C VAL A 101 1.94 6.06 -2.25
N ASP A 102 0.62 6.22 -2.35
CA ASP A 102 -0.02 7.51 -2.60
C ASP A 102 -0.80 7.91 -1.33
N LEU A 103 -0.55 9.10 -0.82
CA LEU A 103 -1.15 9.62 0.40
C LEU A 103 -2.28 10.61 0.10
N SER A 104 -3.20 10.79 1.04
CA SER A 104 -4.09 11.93 1.01
C SER A 104 -3.30 13.24 1.07
N ARG A 105 -3.89 14.34 0.60
CA ARG A 105 -3.24 15.67 0.66
C ARG A 105 -2.89 16.07 2.09
N GLU A 106 -3.78 15.80 3.06
CA GLU A 106 -3.51 16.10 4.47
C GLU A 106 -2.30 15.33 5.00
N ALA A 107 -2.15 14.06 4.67
CA ALA A 107 -0.99 13.29 5.05
C ALA A 107 0.29 13.83 4.39
N ALA A 108 0.25 14.16 3.11
CA ALA A 108 1.37 14.75 2.40
C ALA A 108 1.76 16.13 2.95
N ARG A 109 0.77 16.94 3.35
CA ARG A 109 0.97 18.24 3.99
C ARG A 109 1.73 18.08 5.32
N ARG A 110 1.32 17.13 6.16
CA ARG A 110 2.01 16.82 7.43
C ARG A 110 3.45 16.34 7.22
N LEU A 111 3.70 15.62 6.14
CA LEU A 111 5.05 15.19 5.76
C LEU A 111 5.87 16.27 5.06
N GLY A 112 5.25 17.38 4.65
CA GLY A 112 5.94 18.53 4.11
C GLY A 112 6.41 18.39 2.66
N TYR A 113 5.71 17.61 1.80
CA TYR A 113 6.12 17.48 0.40
C TYR A 113 5.08 17.89 -0.65
N ILE A 114 4.07 18.67 -0.26
CA ILE A 114 3.07 19.18 -1.21
C ILE A 114 3.73 19.91 -2.37
N SER A 115 4.69 20.80 -2.09
CA SER A 115 5.36 21.60 -3.13
C SER A 115 6.19 20.74 -4.08
N ASN A 116 6.86 19.72 -3.57
CA ASN A 116 7.68 18.82 -4.39
C ASN A 116 6.84 17.76 -5.15
N GLY A 117 5.65 17.45 -4.68
CA GLY A 117 4.76 16.44 -5.25
C GLY A 117 5.17 15.00 -4.97
N LEU A 118 6.44 14.74 -4.78
CA LEU A 118 7.04 13.43 -4.50
C LEU A 118 7.99 13.51 -3.31
N ALA A 119 8.12 12.42 -2.58
CA ALA A 119 9.08 12.27 -1.49
C ALA A 119 9.64 10.85 -1.43
N LYS A 120 10.92 10.73 -1.09
CA LYS A 120 11.50 9.45 -0.66
C LYS A 120 11.04 9.18 0.76
N VAL A 121 10.43 8.02 0.98
CA VAL A 121 9.84 7.68 2.26
C VAL A 121 10.27 6.31 2.75
N LYS A 122 10.20 6.16 4.08
CA LYS A 122 10.19 4.89 4.78
C LYS A 122 8.76 4.61 5.21
N VAL A 123 8.28 3.41 4.92
CA VAL A 123 6.98 2.89 5.38
C VAL A 123 7.25 1.79 6.39
N GLU A 124 6.68 1.92 7.57
CA GLU A 124 6.77 0.96 8.67
C GLU A 124 5.38 0.40 8.96
N VAL A 125 5.23 -0.93 8.90
CA VAL A 125 3.96 -1.61 9.14
C VAL A 125 3.67 -1.67 10.63
N LEU A 126 2.53 -1.11 11.03
CA LEU A 126 2.06 -1.12 12.43
C LEU A 126 1.05 -2.25 12.71
N GLY A 127 0.51 -2.88 11.68
CA GLY A 127 -0.47 -3.96 11.78
C GLY A 127 -1.88 -3.55 11.36
N THR A 128 -2.85 -4.43 11.61
CA THR A 128 -4.24 -4.22 11.22
C THR A 128 -5.10 -3.64 12.34
N LYS A 129 -4.57 -3.56 13.56
CA LYS A 129 -5.24 -2.87 14.68
C LYS A 129 -4.88 -1.40 14.65
N ARG A 130 -5.87 -0.54 14.90
CA ARG A 130 -5.63 0.89 15.07
C ARG A 130 -4.67 1.12 16.24
N PRO A 131 -3.61 1.93 16.06
CA PRO A 131 -2.73 2.31 17.15
C PRO A 131 -3.49 3.06 18.24
N GLU A 132 -3.11 2.88 19.52
CA GLU A 132 -3.85 3.39 20.67
C GLU A 132 -4.02 4.91 20.70
N ASN A 133 -3.04 5.65 20.18
CA ASN A 133 -3.05 7.12 20.20
C ASN A 133 -3.49 7.74 18.87
N VAL A 134 -4.26 7.04 18.08
CA VAL A 134 -4.70 7.47 16.76
C VAL A 134 -6.21 7.34 16.67
N ASP A 135 -6.88 8.41 16.22
CA ASP A 135 -8.32 8.37 15.97
C ASP A 135 -8.69 7.61 14.68
N GLU A 136 -9.97 7.52 14.37
CA GLU A 136 -10.45 6.80 13.19
C GLU A 136 -9.95 7.40 11.87
N ASP A 137 -9.64 8.68 11.88
CA ASP A 137 -9.15 9.43 10.72
C ASP A 137 -7.61 9.42 10.63
N GLY A 138 -6.91 8.75 11.57
CA GLY A 138 -5.45 8.63 11.60
C GLY A 138 -4.73 9.78 12.29
N ALA A 139 -5.45 10.72 12.88
CA ALA A 139 -4.83 11.81 13.64
C ALA A 139 -4.34 11.33 15.01
N LEU A 140 -3.16 11.81 15.42
CA LEU A 140 -2.66 11.56 16.78
C LEU A 140 -3.55 12.28 17.79
N GLN A 141 -4.06 11.54 18.76
CA GLN A 141 -4.69 12.14 19.93
C GLN A 141 -3.58 12.67 20.82
N LEU A 142 -3.49 13.99 20.92
CA LEU A 142 -2.64 14.63 21.92
C LEU A 142 -3.32 14.46 23.26
N ASP A 143 -2.64 13.80 24.21
CA ASP A 143 -3.06 13.76 25.59
C ASP A 143 -3.27 15.19 26.10
N LYS A 144 -4.46 15.44 26.64
CA LYS A 144 -4.81 16.73 27.27
C LYS A 144 -4.17 16.84 28.65
#